data_35f0c30a75beb74471e4bf1a3ed82625
#
_entry.id   35f0c30a75beb74471e4bf1a3ed82625
#
_cell.length_a   1.000
_cell.length_b   1.000
_cell.length_c   1.000
_cell.angle_alpha   90.00
_cell.angle_beta   90.00
_cell.angle_gamma   90.00
#
_symmetry.space_group_name_H-M   'P 1'
#
loop_
_entity.id
_entity.type
_entity.pdbx_description
1 polymer ?
#
loop_
_entity_poly.entity_id
_entity_poly.type
_entity_poly.pdbx_seq_one_letter_code
_entity_poly.pdbx_strand_id
1 'polypeptide(L)'
;QEAQDAYDRHQRDLDRFNRSIWERPGEQVALEWVSEWVGNRAREGYRVIVVDPITVCRPSAQPWIDDHKFVTSAEHALSTCNASLLLVTHSAKNRHEIDMDSIAGGHAYQKLSQSILLLERHKPPKEVTMVKPGIDMGRFQCEINETIHICKARKGKGQGMSIGFIIDWKNLDFAEQGVILKKGQ
;
A
#
# COMPACT_ATOMS: atom_id res chain seq x y z
N GLN A 1 -7.63 17.33 -27.93
CA GLN A 1 -9.01 17.72 -27.66
C GLN A 1 -9.62 16.89 -26.52
N GLU A 2 -9.68 15.53 -26.64
CA GLU A 2 -10.29 14.64 -25.63
C GLU A 2 -9.70 14.80 -24.22
N ALA A 3 -8.37 14.95 -24.09
CA ALA A 3 -7.71 15.15 -22.82
C ALA A 3 -8.08 16.49 -22.19
N GLN A 4 -8.21 17.56 -22.98
CA GLN A 4 -8.62 18.86 -22.51
C GLN A 4 -10.10 18.85 -22.05
N ASP A 5 -10.98 18.21 -22.85
CA ASP A 5 -12.40 18.08 -22.52
C ASP A 5 -12.61 17.23 -21.24
N ALA A 6 -11.76 16.22 -21.02
CA ALA A 6 -11.76 15.46 -19.78
C ALA A 6 -11.27 16.29 -18.59
N TYR A 7 -10.20 17.06 -18.75
CA TYR A 7 -9.68 17.96 -17.72
C TYR A 7 -10.76 18.99 -17.31
N ASP A 8 -11.38 19.65 -18.27
CA ASP A 8 -12.38 20.69 -18.01
C ASP A 8 -13.61 20.13 -17.26
N ARG A 9 -14.03 18.89 -17.59
CA ARG A 9 -15.12 18.21 -16.87
C ARG A 9 -14.78 17.88 -15.42
N HIS A 10 -13.53 17.54 -15.13
CA HIS A 10 -13.10 17.05 -13.83
C HIS A 10 -12.24 18.06 -13.05
N GLN A 11 -12.11 19.29 -13.55
CA GLN A 11 -11.22 20.30 -12.99
C GLN A 11 -11.40 20.50 -11.48
N ARG A 12 -12.64 20.60 -11.01
CA ARG A 12 -12.92 20.82 -9.58
C ARG A 12 -12.42 19.67 -8.70
N ASP A 13 -12.59 18.44 -9.16
CA ASP A 13 -12.14 17.25 -8.44
C ASP A 13 -10.62 17.15 -8.48
N LEU A 14 -10.00 17.45 -9.61
CA LEU A 14 -8.55 17.53 -9.78
C LEU A 14 -7.92 18.60 -8.89
N ASP A 15 -8.51 19.80 -8.83
CA ASP A 15 -8.05 20.88 -7.96
C ASP A 15 -8.15 20.51 -6.48
N ARG A 16 -9.25 19.84 -6.10
CA ARG A 16 -9.42 19.33 -4.74
C ARG A 16 -8.39 18.26 -4.40
N PHE A 17 -8.15 17.31 -5.31
CA PHE A 17 -7.16 16.25 -5.15
C PHE A 17 -5.75 16.82 -5.07
N ASN A 18 -5.40 17.77 -5.95
CA ASN A 18 -4.09 18.40 -5.99
C ASN A 18 -3.73 19.10 -4.68
N ARG A 19 -4.69 19.69 -3.97
CA ARG A 19 -4.49 20.28 -2.64
C ARG A 19 -4.13 19.25 -1.56
N SER A 20 -4.36 17.98 -1.82
CA SER A 20 -4.05 16.87 -0.91
C SER A 20 -2.73 16.18 -1.25
N ILE A 21 -2.04 16.61 -2.30
CA ILE A 21 -0.73 16.10 -2.70
C ILE A 21 0.34 17.10 -2.25
N TRP A 22 1.34 16.59 -1.58
CA TRP A 22 2.52 17.35 -1.17
C TRP A 22 3.76 16.74 -1.81
N GLU A 23 4.51 17.57 -2.47
CA GLU A 23 5.83 17.19 -2.94
C GLU A 23 6.83 17.21 -1.77
N ARG A 24 7.73 16.25 -1.75
CA ARG A 24 8.83 16.28 -0.81
C ARG A 24 9.73 17.49 -1.08
N PRO A 25 10.43 18.04 -0.08
CA PRO A 25 11.53 18.96 -0.30
C PRO A 25 12.55 18.36 -1.29
N GLY A 26 13.22 19.21 -2.09
CA GLY A 26 14.17 18.76 -3.12
C GLY A 26 15.32 17.91 -2.59
N GLU A 27 15.69 18.05 -1.30
CA GLU A 27 16.67 17.24 -0.62
C GLU A 27 16.04 16.00 0.03
N GLN A 28 16.88 14.96 0.27
CA GLN A 28 16.44 13.80 1.04
C GLN A 28 16.17 14.21 2.49
N VAL A 29 14.97 13.91 2.98
CA VAL A 29 14.54 14.21 4.33
C VAL A 29 14.83 13.04 5.29
N ALA A 30 15.05 13.33 6.56
CA ALA A 30 15.15 12.32 7.60
C ALA A 30 13.76 11.76 7.95
N LEU A 31 13.71 10.54 8.50
CA LEU A 31 12.46 9.93 8.97
C LEU A 31 11.78 10.74 10.07
N GLU A 32 12.54 11.44 10.92
CA GLU A 32 12.01 12.35 11.94
C GLU A 32 11.16 13.45 11.31
N TRP A 33 11.65 14.06 10.24
CA TRP A 33 10.89 15.09 9.52
C TRP A 33 9.57 14.53 8.98
N VAL A 34 9.59 13.32 8.41
CA VAL A 34 8.37 12.64 7.92
C VAL A 34 7.41 12.37 9.06
N SER A 35 7.92 11.95 10.22
CA SER A 35 7.11 11.70 11.43
C SER A 35 6.39 12.98 11.91
N GLU A 36 7.12 14.09 11.97
CA GLU A 36 6.55 15.40 12.31
C GLU A 36 5.51 15.86 11.29
N TRP A 37 5.81 15.70 9.99
CA TRP A 37 4.90 16.02 8.92
C TRP A 37 3.60 15.23 9.01
N VAL A 38 3.68 13.90 9.23
CA VAL A 38 2.52 13.02 9.44
C VAL A 38 1.70 13.49 10.64
N GLY A 39 2.36 13.81 11.77
CA GLY A 39 1.69 14.30 12.95
C GLY A 39 0.98 15.66 12.73
N ASN A 40 1.60 16.54 11.96
CA ASN A 40 0.99 17.83 11.59
C ASN A 40 -0.26 17.62 10.73
N ARG A 41 -0.19 16.77 9.69
CA ARG A 41 -1.36 16.46 8.84
C ARG A 41 -2.50 15.84 9.64
N ALA A 42 -2.19 14.93 10.57
CA ALA A 42 -3.22 14.35 11.44
C ALA A 42 -3.91 15.40 12.32
N ARG A 43 -3.16 16.35 12.89
CA ARG A 43 -3.71 17.47 13.68
C ARG A 43 -4.53 18.44 12.85
N GLU A 44 -4.20 18.62 11.58
CA GLU A 44 -5.00 19.41 10.63
C GLU A 44 -6.30 18.73 10.19
N GLY A 45 -6.53 17.49 10.64
CA GLY A 45 -7.77 16.75 10.40
C GLY A 45 -7.73 15.77 9.24
N TYR A 46 -6.58 15.54 8.63
CA TYR A 46 -6.43 14.47 7.62
C TYR A 46 -6.57 13.10 8.28
N ARG A 47 -7.53 12.30 7.81
CA ARG A 47 -7.87 11.00 8.37
C ARG A 47 -7.08 9.85 7.76
N VAL A 48 -6.63 10.01 6.53
CA VAL A 48 -5.75 9.07 5.82
C VAL A 48 -4.58 9.85 5.29
N ILE A 49 -3.39 9.44 5.67
CA ILE A 49 -2.12 10.05 5.25
C ILE A 49 -1.34 8.98 4.52
N VAL A 50 -0.84 9.29 3.32
CA VAL A 50 -0.07 8.35 2.49
C VAL A 50 1.35 8.89 2.34
N VAL A 51 2.33 8.03 2.56
CA VAL A 51 3.76 8.32 2.29
C VAL A 51 4.23 7.33 1.22
N ASP A 52 4.53 7.83 0.01
CA ASP A 52 4.89 7.01 -1.16
C ASP A 52 6.14 7.57 -1.87
N PRO A 53 7.25 6.84 -1.83
CA PRO A 53 7.58 5.77 -0.90
C PRO A 53 8.41 6.25 0.31
N ILE A 54 8.32 5.55 1.43
CA ILE A 54 9.14 5.84 2.63
C ILE A 54 10.64 5.58 2.40
N THR A 55 10.97 4.73 1.45
CA THR A 55 12.36 4.32 1.13
C THR A 55 13.23 5.42 0.50
N VAL A 56 12.66 6.58 0.15
CA VAL A 56 13.43 7.73 -0.36
C VAL A 56 14.01 8.62 0.74
N CYS A 57 13.70 8.33 2.00
CA CYS A 57 14.28 9.06 3.13
C CYS A 57 15.79 8.85 3.21
N ARG A 58 16.47 9.83 3.82
CA ARG A 58 17.93 9.76 4.01
C ARG A 58 18.28 8.55 4.85
N PRO A 59 19.22 7.69 4.39
CA PRO A 59 19.73 6.61 5.23
C PRO A 59 20.41 7.18 6.47
N SER A 60 20.19 6.56 7.62
CA SER A 60 20.89 6.89 8.86
C SER A 60 21.98 5.87 9.19
N ALA A 61 22.83 6.19 10.17
CA ALA A 61 23.82 5.26 10.67
C ALA A 61 23.20 4.05 11.40
N GLN A 62 21.95 4.19 11.88
CA GLN A 62 21.23 3.16 12.64
C GLN A 62 19.78 3.03 12.14
N PRO A 63 19.59 2.56 10.90
CA PRO A 63 18.26 2.54 10.24
C PRO A 63 17.18 1.86 11.08
N TRP A 64 17.50 0.74 11.73
CA TRP A 64 16.53 -0.01 12.54
C TRP A 64 16.00 0.77 13.76
N ILE A 65 16.83 1.66 14.34
CA ILE A 65 16.42 2.51 15.46
C ILE A 65 15.49 3.61 14.95
N ASP A 66 15.84 4.22 13.83
CA ASP A 66 15.06 5.31 13.25
C ASP A 66 13.73 4.83 12.71
N ASP A 67 13.71 3.66 12.05
CA ASP A 67 12.46 3.00 11.64
C ASP A 67 11.54 2.77 12.85
N HIS A 68 12.10 2.25 13.97
CA HIS A 68 11.32 2.00 15.17
C HIS A 68 10.77 3.29 15.78
N LYS A 69 11.61 4.32 15.90
CA LYS A 69 11.20 5.64 16.39
C LYS A 69 10.12 6.26 15.51
N PHE A 70 10.32 6.22 14.19
CA PHE A 70 9.36 6.73 13.22
C PHE A 70 7.98 6.09 13.39
N VAL A 71 7.90 4.75 13.38
CA VAL A 71 6.61 4.05 13.48
C VAL A 71 5.95 4.33 14.83
N THR A 72 6.71 4.33 15.93
CA THR A 72 6.17 4.58 17.27
C THR A 72 5.64 6.01 17.40
N SER A 73 6.39 7.00 16.91
CA SER A 73 5.99 8.42 16.97
C SER A 73 4.77 8.68 16.08
N ALA A 74 4.76 8.10 14.88
CA ALA A 74 3.63 8.21 13.97
C ALA A 74 2.36 7.55 14.56
N GLU A 75 2.47 6.34 15.13
CA GLU A 75 1.34 5.64 15.77
C GLU A 75 0.75 6.48 16.91
N HIS A 76 1.58 7.08 17.74
CA HIS A 76 1.12 7.95 18.82
C HIS A 76 0.36 9.18 18.30
N ALA A 77 0.91 9.88 17.33
CA ALA A 77 0.28 11.08 16.75
C ALA A 77 -1.05 10.72 16.03
N LEU A 78 -1.08 9.61 15.31
CA LEU A 78 -2.25 9.17 14.57
C LEU A 78 -3.38 8.69 15.48
N SER A 79 -3.04 7.97 16.56
CA SER A 79 -4.05 7.45 17.51
C SER A 79 -4.78 8.59 18.22
N THR A 80 -4.08 9.67 18.60
CA THR A 80 -4.69 10.85 19.23
C THR A 80 -5.62 11.62 18.29
N CYS A 81 -5.36 11.57 16.97
CA CYS A 81 -6.13 12.27 15.96
C CYS A 81 -7.17 11.38 15.26
N ASN A 82 -7.27 10.11 15.62
CA ASN A 82 -8.10 9.10 14.92
C ASN A 82 -7.81 9.08 13.40
N ALA A 83 -6.55 9.05 13.05
CA ALA A 83 -6.06 9.02 11.66
C ALA A 83 -5.33 7.71 11.36
N SER A 84 -5.16 7.40 10.09
CA SER A 84 -4.46 6.23 9.58
C SER A 84 -3.31 6.63 8.67
N LEU A 85 -2.21 5.88 8.74
CA LEU A 85 -1.04 6.03 7.89
C LEU A 85 -0.93 4.84 6.94
N LEU A 86 -0.81 5.11 5.65
CA LEU A 86 -0.45 4.15 4.63
C LEU A 86 0.99 4.43 4.19
N LEU A 87 1.88 3.48 4.46
CA LEU A 87 3.27 3.55 4.02
C LEU A 87 3.45 2.66 2.78
N VAL A 88 3.92 3.26 1.70
CA VAL A 88 4.34 2.52 0.52
C VAL A 88 5.84 2.28 0.60
N THR A 89 6.25 1.05 0.37
CA THR A 89 7.66 0.65 0.34
C THR A 89 7.89 -0.29 -0.83
N HIS A 90 9.13 -0.40 -1.28
CA HIS A 90 9.50 -1.37 -2.30
C HIS A 90 9.89 -2.70 -1.66
N SER A 91 9.76 -3.79 -2.42
CA SER A 91 10.36 -5.06 -2.02
C SER A 91 11.89 -4.98 -2.04
N ALA A 92 12.55 -5.68 -1.13
CA ALA A 92 13.99 -5.82 -1.16
C ALA A 92 14.41 -6.54 -2.46
N LYS A 93 15.42 -5.99 -3.15
CA LYS A 93 15.94 -6.56 -4.40
C LYS A 93 16.42 -8.00 -4.17
N ASN A 94 16.17 -8.88 -5.15
CA ASN A 94 16.66 -10.27 -5.22
C ASN A 94 15.99 -11.30 -4.30
N ARG A 95 14.75 -11.11 -3.85
CA ARG A 95 13.98 -12.18 -3.22
C ARG A 95 12.97 -12.76 -4.20
N HIS A 96 13.04 -14.08 -4.41
CA HIS A 96 12.15 -14.84 -5.30
C HIS A 96 10.81 -15.18 -4.63
N GLU A 97 10.76 -15.12 -3.32
CA GLU A 97 9.54 -15.37 -2.55
C GLU A 97 8.97 -14.09 -1.99
N ILE A 98 7.67 -13.92 -2.19
CA ILE A 98 6.91 -12.76 -1.68
C ILE A 98 6.44 -13.13 -0.28
N ASP A 99 7.19 -12.68 0.73
CA ASP A 99 6.88 -12.84 2.13
C ASP A 99 7.09 -11.54 2.93
N MET A 100 6.80 -11.56 4.22
CA MET A 100 7.01 -10.38 5.07
C MET A 100 8.48 -9.96 5.15
N ASP A 101 9.43 -10.88 4.96
CA ASP A 101 10.85 -10.61 5.00
C ASP A 101 11.36 -9.92 3.71
N SER A 102 10.52 -9.89 2.66
CA SER A 102 10.81 -9.18 1.42
C SER A 102 10.58 -7.66 1.50
N ILE A 103 10.00 -7.14 2.59
CA ILE A 103 9.73 -5.73 2.78
C ILE A 103 11.04 -4.97 2.97
N ALA A 104 11.30 -3.97 2.12
CA ALA A 104 12.41 -3.06 2.34
C ALA A 104 12.09 -2.14 3.53
N GLY A 105 13.01 -2.10 4.49
CA GLY A 105 12.84 -1.43 5.77
C GLY A 105 13.03 -2.41 6.93
N GLY A 106 13.20 -1.86 8.13
CA GLY A 106 13.52 -2.67 9.30
C GLY A 106 12.36 -3.55 9.79
N HIS A 107 12.67 -4.49 10.67
CA HIS A 107 11.67 -5.31 11.37
C HIS A 107 10.58 -4.49 12.11
N ALA A 108 10.81 -3.18 12.32
CA ALA A 108 9.83 -2.30 12.92
C ALA A 108 8.52 -2.24 12.11
N TYR A 109 8.61 -2.13 10.78
CA TYR A 109 7.43 -2.11 9.91
C TYR A 109 6.64 -3.41 9.99
N GLN A 110 7.33 -4.55 10.06
CA GLN A 110 6.68 -5.85 10.20
C GLN A 110 6.00 -6.01 11.57
N LYS A 111 6.68 -5.58 12.65
CA LYS A 111 6.18 -5.75 14.02
C LYS A 111 5.06 -4.80 14.37
N LEU A 112 5.18 -3.52 14.02
CA LEU A 112 4.31 -2.46 14.53
C LEU A 112 3.11 -2.18 13.63
N SER A 113 3.20 -2.41 12.31
CA SER A 113 2.04 -2.21 11.42
C SER A 113 0.84 -3.08 11.79
N GLN A 114 -0.36 -2.54 11.58
CA GLN A 114 -1.63 -3.23 11.81
C GLN A 114 -1.94 -4.21 10.66
N SER A 115 -1.63 -3.81 9.45
CA SER A 115 -1.83 -4.60 8.24
C SER A 115 -0.62 -4.47 7.32
N ILE A 116 -0.32 -5.55 6.59
CA ILE A 116 0.73 -5.60 5.58
C ILE A 116 0.13 -6.24 4.34
N LEU A 117 0.19 -5.49 3.24
CA LEU A 117 -0.23 -5.93 1.92
C LEU A 117 0.99 -5.95 1.01
N LEU A 118 1.17 -7.02 0.26
CA LEU A 118 2.16 -7.10 -0.80
C LEU A 118 1.45 -7.18 -2.15
N LEU A 119 1.86 -6.33 -3.07
CA LEU A 119 1.36 -6.31 -4.43
C LEU A 119 2.36 -7.05 -5.33
N GLU A 120 1.87 -8.06 -6.03
CA GLU A 120 2.64 -8.85 -7.00
C GLU A 120 2.07 -8.68 -8.40
N ARG A 121 2.91 -8.24 -9.32
CA ARG A 121 2.57 -8.12 -10.73
C ARG A 121 3.00 -9.36 -11.51
N HIS A 122 2.11 -9.90 -12.34
CA HIS A 122 2.38 -11.05 -13.19
C HIS A 122 2.60 -10.62 -14.65
N LYS A 123 3.78 -10.93 -15.17
CA LYS A 123 4.15 -10.74 -16.58
C LYS A 123 4.88 -11.99 -17.08
N PRO A 124 4.22 -12.84 -17.92
CA PRO A 124 2.84 -12.75 -18.43
C PRO A 124 1.78 -12.93 -17.33
N PRO A 125 0.50 -12.66 -17.62
CA PRO A 125 -0.62 -12.99 -16.73
C PRO A 125 -0.61 -14.46 -16.32
N LYS A 126 -1.16 -14.76 -15.13
CA LYS A 126 -1.10 -16.07 -14.50
C LYS A 126 -2.50 -16.66 -14.33
N GLU A 127 -2.66 -17.92 -14.74
CA GLU A 127 -3.89 -18.65 -14.50
C GLU A 127 -3.92 -19.21 -13.06
N VAL A 128 -5.00 -19.00 -12.36
CA VAL A 128 -5.18 -19.39 -10.95
C VAL A 128 -6.58 -19.95 -10.69
N THR A 129 -6.68 -20.85 -9.71
CA THR A 129 -7.98 -21.32 -9.21
C THR A 129 -8.46 -20.37 -8.13
N MET A 130 -9.70 -19.94 -8.23
CA MET A 130 -10.28 -18.91 -7.34
C MET A 130 -11.67 -19.30 -6.84
N VAL A 131 -12.09 -18.60 -5.78
CA VAL A 131 -13.47 -18.54 -5.30
C VAL A 131 -13.89 -17.07 -5.19
N LYS A 132 -15.16 -16.79 -5.48
CA LYS A 132 -15.73 -15.45 -5.29
C LYS A 132 -16.60 -15.46 -4.03
N PRO A 133 -16.17 -14.79 -2.94
CA PRO A 133 -16.93 -14.76 -1.69
C PRO A 133 -18.33 -14.18 -1.91
N GLY A 134 -19.34 -14.81 -1.29
CA GLY A 134 -20.74 -14.34 -1.38
C GLY A 134 -21.46 -14.71 -2.67
N ILE A 135 -20.82 -15.41 -3.60
CA ILE A 135 -21.44 -15.93 -4.83
C ILE A 135 -21.20 -17.43 -4.85
N ASP A 136 -22.27 -18.21 -4.94
CA ASP A 136 -22.18 -19.70 -5.01
C ASP A 136 -21.83 -20.15 -6.42
N MET A 137 -20.68 -19.71 -6.93
CA MET A 137 -20.14 -20.13 -8.22
C MET A 137 -19.16 -21.30 -8.10
N GLY A 138 -18.88 -21.76 -6.87
CA GLY A 138 -17.86 -22.78 -6.65
C GLY A 138 -16.44 -22.30 -7.00
N ARG A 139 -15.58 -23.24 -7.37
CA ARG A 139 -14.20 -22.96 -7.83
C ARG A 139 -14.21 -22.70 -9.34
N PHE A 140 -13.45 -21.70 -9.77
CA PHE A 140 -13.28 -21.38 -11.19
C PHE A 140 -11.82 -21.02 -11.51
N GLN A 141 -11.44 -21.16 -12.77
CA GLN A 141 -10.15 -20.73 -13.30
C GLN A 141 -10.26 -19.31 -13.81
N CYS A 142 -9.27 -18.50 -13.52
CA CYS A 142 -9.21 -17.11 -13.99
C CYS A 142 -7.76 -16.72 -14.26
N GLU A 143 -7.54 -16.00 -15.35
CA GLU A 143 -6.27 -15.36 -15.66
C GLU A 143 -6.23 -13.99 -14.97
N ILE A 144 -5.18 -13.73 -14.19
CA ILE A 144 -4.96 -12.48 -13.45
C ILE A 144 -3.61 -11.88 -13.80
N ASN A 145 -3.48 -10.57 -13.71
CA ASN A 145 -2.21 -9.87 -13.93
C ASN A 145 -1.64 -9.22 -12.67
N GLU A 146 -2.40 -9.19 -11.58
CA GLU A 146 -1.95 -8.69 -10.28
C GLU A 146 -2.52 -9.54 -9.15
N THR A 147 -1.76 -9.63 -8.04
CA THR A 147 -2.20 -10.27 -6.79
C THR A 147 -1.90 -9.36 -5.61
N ILE A 148 -2.86 -9.21 -4.70
CA ILE A 148 -2.63 -8.62 -3.38
C ILE A 148 -2.56 -9.76 -2.35
N HIS A 149 -1.42 -9.89 -1.69
CA HIS A 149 -1.22 -10.81 -0.58
C HIS A 149 -1.47 -10.09 0.74
N ILE A 150 -2.37 -10.59 1.56
CA ILE A 150 -2.64 -10.08 2.92
C ILE A 150 -1.69 -10.80 3.88
N CYS A 151 -0.49 -10.26 4.04
CA CYS A 151 0.55 -10.89 4.86
C CYS A 151 0.28 -10.73 6.35
N LYS A 152 -0.37 -9.64 6.74
CA LYS A 152 -0.73 -9.36 8.13
C LYS A 152 -2.06 -8.61 8.22
N ALA A 153 -2.89 -9.00 9.19
CA ALA A 153 -4.15 -8.34 9.49
C ALA A 153 -4.50 -8.51 10.98
N ARG A 154 -3.97 -7.64 11.86
CA ARG A 154 -4.15 -7.77 13.31
C ARG A 154 -5.60 -7.68 13.79
N LYS A 155 -6.40 -6.84 13.15
CA LYS A 155 -7.80 -6.59 13.52
C LYS A 155 -8.81 -7.13 12.50
N GLY A 156 -8.33 -7.82 11.46
CA GLY A 156 -9.13 -8.31 10.36
C GLY A 156 -9.06 -9.82 10.18
N LYS A 157 -10.06 -10.35 9.46
CA LYS A 157 -10.04 -11.71 8.93
C LYS A 157 -9.41 -11.65 7.54
N GLY A 158 -8.52 -12.55 7.20
CA GLY A 158 -7.95 -12.59 5.85
C GLY A 158 -6.44 -12.70 5.81
N GLN A 159 -5.76 -12.71 6.95
CA GLN A 159 -4.31 -12.96 6.98
C GLN A 159 -3.99 -14.28 6.28
N GLY A 160 -3.01 -14.24 5.37
CA GLY A 160 -2.62 -15.37 4.55
C GLY A 160 -3.46 -15.59 3.29
N MET A 161 -4.48 -14.76 3.05
CA MET A 161 -5.27 -14.76 1.81
C MET A 161 -4.53 -14.00 0.71
N SER A 162 -4.80 -14.40 -0.53
CA SER A 162 -4.35 -13.71 -1.73
C SER A 162 -5.57 -13.40 -2.61
N ILE A 163 -5.66 -12.17 -3.07
CA ILE A 163 -6.77 -11.68 -3.90
C ILE A 163 -6.23 -11.40 -5.29
N GLY A 164 -6.87 -11.95 -6.32
CA GLY A 164 -6.47 -11.74 -7.71
C GLY A 164 -7.22 -10.60 -8.36
N PHE A 165 -6.51 -9.86 -9.21
CA PHE A 165 -7.04 -8.74 -9.96
C PHE A 165 -6.69 -8.84 -11.43
N ILE A 166 -7.57 -8.26 -12.26
CA ILE A 166 -7.26 -7.84 -13.62
C ILE A 166 -7.19 -6.33 -13.61
N ILE A 167 -6.02 -5.78 -13.94
CA ILE A 167 -5.83 -4.34 -14.07
C ILE A 167 -5.70 -3.99 -15.53
N ASP A 168 -6.61 -3.17 -16.04
CA ASP A 168 -6.45 -2.51 -17.33
C ASP A 168 -5.59 -1.26 -17.14
N TRP A 169 -4.31 -1.40 -17.44
CA TRP A 169 -3.34 -0.31 -17.28
C TRP A 169 -3.60 0.88 -18.20
N LYS A 170 -4.38 0.71 -19.27
CA LYS A 170 -4.72 1.81 -20.16
C LYS A 170 -5.76 2.75 -19.56
N ASN A 171 -6.74 2.17 -18.87
CA ASN A 171 -7.84 2.89 -18.27
C ASN A 171 -7.72 3.00 -16.75
N LEU A 172 -6.69 2.38 -16.14
CA LEU A 172 -6.50 2.25 -14.70
C LEU A 172 -7.73 1.63 -14.00
N ASP A 173 -8.37 0.68 -14.67
CA ASP A 173 -9.50 -0.05 -14.12
C ASP A 173 -9.02 -1.28 -13.35
N PHE A 174 -9.49 -1.42 -12.12
CA PHE A 174 -9.12 -2.48 -11.19
C PHE A 174 -10.31 -3.40 -10.96
N ALA A 175 -10.30 -4.57 -11.59
CA ALA A 175 -11.34 -5.56 -11.44
C ALA A 175 -10.90 -6.69 -10.50
N GLU A 176 -11.46 -6.73 -9.26
CA GLU A 176 -11.28 -7.84 -8.34
C GLU A 176 -11.93 -9.11 -8.91
N GLN A 177 -11.18 -10.20 -8.98
CA GLN A 177 -11.65 -11.49 -9.49
C GLN A 177 -12.08 -12.45 -8.38
N GLY A 178 -11.45 -12.38 -7.21
CA GLY A 178 -11.76 -13.21 -6.07
C GLY A 178 -10.54 -13.65 -5.27
N VAL A 179 -10.74 -14.62 -4.39
CA VAL A 179 -9.69 -15.18 -3.53
C VAL A 179 -9.04 -16.37 -4.22
N ILE A 180 -7.72 -16.34 -4.29
CA ILE A 180 -6.88 -17.40 -4.89
C ILE A 180 -6.80 -18.57 -3.91
N LEU A 181 -7.10 -19.78 -4.39
CA LEU A 181 -6.93 -21.00 -3.61
C LEU A 181 -5.47 -21.47 -3.68
N LYS A 182 -4.91 -21.85 -2.54
CA LYS A 182 -3.58 -22.49 -2.49
C LYS A 182 -3.70 -23.91 -3.06
N LYS A 183 -2.64 -24.37 -3.75
CA LYS A 183 -2.57 -25.77 -4.22
C LYS A 183 -2.73 -26.71 -3.02
N GLY A 184 -3.78 -27.53 -3.05
CA GLY A 184 -4.07 -28.52 -2.00
C GLY A 184 -5.23 -28.14 -1.03
N GLN A 185 -5.89 -27.02 -1.26
CA GLN A 185 -7.14 -26.64 -0.55
C GLN A 185 -8.39 -27.00 -1.33
#